data_0153d4978ac7bb6ba5c9ae29413edb36
#
_entry.id   0153d4978ac7bb6ba5c9ae29413edb36
#
_cell.length_a   1.000
_cell.length_b   1.000
_cell.length_c   1.000
_cell.angle_alpha   90.00
_cell.angle_beta   90.00
_cell.angle_gamma   90.00
#
_symmetry.space_group_name_H-M   'P 1'
#
loop_
_entity.id
_entity.type
_entity.pdbx_description
1 polymer ?
#
loop_
_entity_poly.entity_id
_entity_poly.type
_entity_poly.pdbx_seq_one_letter_code
_entity_poly.pdbx_strand_id
1 'polypeptide(L)'
;MNHRWALVTAGTLLSVVLLHISWANADQTRKQTKPAETHGYDYSHAETQPSTESLDLSMYARIREEGFNHSHIMEYASALFDDIGPRLTGSPNLAKANAWTRDQLTAMGCSKAHLESWGDFGMGWRQISTSVDMVTPDTAVFIAQATPWSPPTTGSVTAEVIAVPPLKEEKDFDAWKGKLAGKIVLYGKAPEIHPDPAPLLQYYDENKLTQIYQYPLDGNMDEQHVYSGGPKFWEDVFKKINFKEEVAKFFAEQHAVALLVTGWGGDGGMFRDDNAEQMGQDVYLADHKQPIPSAVLSSENFGRVSRLLEHTVPVTVSLAINTEFTGDHEQGYNTIAEIPGGDPELKDQVVMVGGHLDSWIAGTGATDDGAGAIVAMEAMRILTALHVQPRRTIRIGLWSGEEQGEFGSLGYVSQHFGTIGLSTKPEELALPTFVRERVGPLTVKPEHALISGYFNLDNGGGKLLGIYAENNAAMVPIFNQWMAPLKDLSVTTVSMRNSGSTDHESFNEVGIPGFQFIQDPRDYQTRSLHSNQDVYERLSPSDLKQAAVVEAIFVYNTAMRDQMLPRKPLPVPELYDKQRQPLKDVFPGAKPEEPKKP
;
A
#
# COMPACT_ATOMS: atom_id res chain seq x y z
N MET A 1 24.88 9.45 19.75
CA MET A 1 24.22 8.18 19.49
C MET A 1 23.01 8.35 18.54
N ASN A 2 22.97 9.40 17.70
CA ASN A 2 21.74 9.77 16.98
C ASN A 2 21.91 9.85 15.44
N HIS A 3 22.74 9.03 14.82
CA HIS A 3 22.92 9.09 13.35
C HIS A 3 22.88 7.72 12.65
N ARG A 4 22.43 6.65 13.31
CA ARG A 4 22.42 5.31 12.70
C ARG A 4 21.04 4.80 12.23
N TRP A 5 19.96 5.48 12.58
CA TRP A 5 18.60 5.06 12.21
C TRP A 5 18.18 5.50 10.80
N ALA A 6 18.83 6.50 10.24
CA ALA A 6 18.44 7.06 8.94
C ALA A 6 18.77 6.18 7.72
N LEU A 7 19.62 5.17 7.86
CA LEU A 7 20.03 4.32 6.73
C LEU A 7 19.29 2.98 6.64
N VAL A 8 18.72 2.49 7.74
CA VAL A 8 17.91 1.27 7.73
C VAL A 8 16.50 1.55 7.19
N THR A 9 16.03 2.79 7.40
CA THR A 9 14.71 3.24 6.92
C THR A 9 14.65 3.49 5.41
N ALA A 10 15.76 3.68 4.72
CA ALA A 10 15.75 3.95 3.28
C ALA A 10 15.37 2.73 2.42
N GLY A 11 15.53 1.53 2.92
CA GLY A 11 15.14 0.29 2.23
C GLY A 11 13.67 -0.09 2.43
N THR A 12 13.13 0.17 3.63
CA THR A 12 11.72 -0.03 3.98
C THR A 12 10.79 0.92 3.25
N LEU A 13 11.37 1.92 2.66
CA LEU A 13 10.76 3.13 2.21
C LEU A 13 10.31 3.10 0.76
N LEU A 14 10.71 2.13 -0.02
CA LEU A 14 10.37 2.12 -1.43
C LEU A 14 8.98 1.55 -1.73
N SER A 15 8.48 0.64 -0.94
CA SER A 15 7.10 0.20 -1.03
C SER A 15 6.12 1.09 -0.26
N VAL A 16 6.63 1.83 0.75
CA VAL A 16 5.85 2.78 1.56
C VAL A 16 6.05 4.23 1.11
N VAL A 17 7.11 4.51 0.34
CA VAL A 17 7.56 5.86 -0.05
C VAL A 17 6.77 6.45 -1.22
N LEU A 18 5.94 5.66 -1.84
CA LEU A 18 5.38 6.03 -3.13
C LEU A 18 4.27 7.08 -3.10
N LEU A 19 3.72 7.46 -1.92
CA LEU A 19 2.57 8.36 -1.94
C LEU A 19 2.41 9.27 -0.70
N HIS A 20 3.20 10.29 -0.57
CA HIS A 20 2.90 11.35 0.40
C HIS A 20 3.19 12.74 -0.17
N ILE A 21 2.19 13.34 -0.78
CA ILE A 21 2.10 14.78 -0.90
C ILE A 21 1.09 15.24 0.14
N SER A 22 1.61 15.63 1.32
CA SER A 22 0.78 16.12 2.40
C SER A 22 0.19 17.47 2.09
N TRP A 23 -1.07 17.63 2.41
CA TRP A 23 -1.86 18.84 2.36
C TRP A 23 -1.73 19.61 3.68
N ALA A 24 -0.79 20.53 3.80
CA ALA A 24 -0.68 21.35 5.00
C ALA A 24 -1.14 22.79 4.76
N ASN A 25 -2.16 23.15 5.52
CA ASN A 25 -2.56 24.50 5.95
C ASN A 25 -2.67 25.63 4.92
N ALA A 26 -3.91 25.89 4.50
CA ALA A 26 -4.28 27.12 3.85
C ALA A 26 -4.34 28.29 4.85
N ASP A 27 -3.66 29.37 4.54
CA ASP A 27 -3.63 30.61 5.28
C ASP A 27 -5.01 31.31 5.29
N GLN A 28 -5.51 31.69 6.47
CA GLN A 28 -6.82 32.36 6.65
C GLN A 28 -6.82 33.86 6.35
N THR A 29 -5.73 34.44 5.84
CA THR A 29 -5.63 35.91 5.64
C THR A 29 -5.79 36.39 4.20
N ARG A 30 -6.39 35.60 3.32
CA ARG A 30 -6.53 35.96 1.91
C ARG A 30 -7.70 36.93 1.66
N LYS A 31 -7.41 38.07 1.03
CA LYS A 31 -8.41 38.90 0.36
C LYS A 31 -9.20 38.04 -0.62
N GLN A 32 -10.54 38.08 -0.51
CA GLN A 32 -11.47 37.40 -1.42
C GLN A 32 -11.14 37.75 -2.87
N THR A 33 -10.39 36.92 -3.54
CA THR A 33 -10.41 36.84 -5.00
C THR A 33 -11.61 35.98 -5.37
N LYS A 34 -12.39 36.38 -6.38
CA LYS A 34 -13.51 35.59 -6.88
C LYS A 34 -13.09 34.12 -6.99
N PRO A 35 -13.88 33.17 -6.45
CA PRO A 35 -13.62 31.75 -6.65
C PRO A 35 -13.51 31.47 -8.15
N ALA A 36 -12.53 30.69 -8.57
CA ALA A 36 -12.59 30.06 -9.89
C ALA A 36 -13.95 29.35 -9.99
N GLU A 37 -14.62 29.45 -11.12
CA GLU A 37 -15.89 28.77 -11.35
C GLU A 37 -15.68 27.27 -11.16
N THR A 38 -15.95 26.80 -9.94
CA THR A 38 -16.03 25.39 -9.62
C THR A 38 -17.36 24.92 -10.18
N HIS A 39 -17.34 24.19 -11.26
CA HIS A 39 -18.54 23.71 -11.91
C HIS A 39 -19.46 22.97 -10.92
N GLY A 40 -20.40 23.69 -10.32
CA GLY A 40 -21.57 23.18 -9.66
C GLY A 40 -21.38 22.42 -8.33
N TYR A 41 -20.18 22.43 -7.72
CA TYR A 41 -19.99 21.76 -6.43
C TYR A 41 -20.42 22.66 -5.26
N ASP A 42 -21.38 22.19 -4.48
CA ASP A 42 -21.89 22.89 -3.31
C ASP A 42 -21.07 22.55 -2.05
N TYR A 43 -20.28 23.52 -1.57
CA TYR A 43 -19.51 23.39 -0.32
C TYR A 43 -20.34 23.63 0.94
N SER A 44 -21.65 23.91 0.82
CA SER A 44 -22.52 24.22 1.97
C SER A 44 -22.78 23.03 2.90
N HIS A 45 -22.44 21.82 2.50
CA HIS A 45 -22.68 20.61 3.29
C HIS A 45 -21.97 20.58 4.64
N ALA A 46 -20.82 21.25 4.80
CA ALA A 46 -20.13 21.35 6.08
C ALA A 46 -20.90 22.20 7.10
N GLU A 47 -21.58 23.25 6.63
CA GLU A 47 -22.34 24.18 7.46
C GLU A 47 -23.67 23.58 7.96
N THR A 48 -24.18 22.56 7.28
CA THR A 48 -25.48 21.93 7.56
C THR A 48 -25.37 20.60 8.34
N GLN A 49 -24.18 20.21 8.80
CA GLN A 49 -24.01 18.96 9.53
C GLN A 49 -24.75 18.98 10.87
N PRO A 50 -25.44 17.89 11.25
CA PRO A 50 -26.11 17.81 12.55
C PRO A 50 -25.10 17.83 13.69
N SER A 51 -25.43 18.49 14.79
CA SER A 51 -24.62 18.50 16.00
C SER A 51 -24.62 17.15 16.73
N THR A 52 -25.61 16.31 16.45
CA THR A 52 -25.81 14.99 17.03
C THR A 52 -26.19 13.99 15.96
N GLU A 53 -25.47 12.90 15.88
CA GLU A 53 -25.75 11.79 14.97
C GLU A 53 -26.93 10.96 15.48
N SER A 54 -27.82 10.58 14.56
CA SER A 54 -28.91 9.65 14.84
C SER A 54 -28.41 8.21 14.68
N LEU A 55 -28.16 7.51 15.80
CA LEU A 55 -27.63 6.15 15.77
C LEU A 55 -28.72 5.10 16.01
N ASP A 56 -28.80 4.11 15.14
CA ASP A 56 -29.63 2.93 15.35
C ASP A 56 -28.86 1.87 16.15
N LEU A 57 -28.90 2.00 17.50
CA LEU A 57 -28.22 1.06 18.40
C LEU A 57 -28.77 -0.38 18.30
N SER A 58 -29.99 -0.57 17.81
CA SER A 58 -30.53 -1.90 17.58
C SER A 58 -29.85 -2.56 16.37
N MET A 59 -29.56 -1.78 15.34
CA MET A 59 -28.79 -2.27 14.19
C MET A 59 -27.33 -2.54 14.58
N TYR A 60 -26.71 -1.71 15.42
CA TYR A 60 -25.37 -2.01 15.98
C TYR A 60 -25.35 -3.38 16.67
N ALA A 61 -26.36 -3.68 17.51
CA ALA A 61 -26.44 -4.97 18.16
C ALA A 61 -26.63 -6.12 17.16
N ARG A 62 -27.45 -5.95 16.12
CA ARG A 62 -27.66 -6.96 15.06
C ARG A 62 -26.40 -7.19 14.23
N ILE A 63 -25.69 -6.13 13.82
CA ILE A 63 -24.42 -6.22 13.11
C ILE A 63 -23.38 -6.97 13.95
N ARG A 64 -23.28 -6.65 15.24
CA ARG A 64 -22.38 -7.36 16.16
C ARG A 64 -22.72 -8.84 16.29
N GLU A 65 -24.00 -9.16 16.47
CA GLU A 65 -24.47 -10.55 16.58
C GLU A 65 -24.12 -11.34 15.31
N GLU A 66 -24.43 -10.77 14.13
CA GLU A 66 -24.17 -11.41 12.85
C GLU A 66 -22.66 -11.56 12.59
N GLY A 67 -21.87 -10.50 12.82
CA GLY A 67 -20.44 -10.51 12.52
C GLY A 67 -19.61 -11.36 13.49
N PHE A 68 -19.97 -11.47 14.77
CA PHE A 68 -19.22 -12.28 15.72
C PHE A 68 -19.63 -13.76 15.70
N ASN A 69 -20.92 -14.06 15.54
CA ASN A 69 -21.45 -15.41 15.74
C ASN A 69 -21.73 -16.16 14.42
N HIS A 70 -21.85 -15.44 13.30
CA HIS A 70 -22.17 -16.02 11.98
C HIS A 70 -21.18 -15.64 10.89
N SER A 71 -19.94 -15.27 11.27
CA SER A 71 -18.91 -14.82 10.34
C SER A 71 -18.39 -15.93 9.45
N HIS A 72 -18.18 -15.59 8.17
CA HIS A 72 -17.54 -16.43 7.15
C HIS A 72 -16.09 -15.99 6.84
N ILE A 73 -15.55 -15.01 7.58
CA ILE A 73 -14.30 -14.34 7.22
C ILE A 73 -13.12 -15.32 7.09
N MET A 74 -13.04 -16.35 7.94
CA MET A 74 -11.96 -17.34 7.87
C MET A 74 -12.14 -18.34 6.71
N GLU A 75 -13.36 -18.54 6.23
CA GLU A 75 -13.62 -19.30 5.00
C GLU A 75 -13.10 -18.51 3.79
N TYR A 76 -13.33 -17.20 3.76
CA TYR A 76 -12.78 -16.31 2.74
C TYR A 76 -11.26 -16.26 2.80
N ALA A 77 -10.69 -16.21 4.00
CA ALA A 77 -9.26 -16.24 4.21
C ALA A 77 -8.61 -17.50 3.63
N SER A 78 -9.17 -18.70 3.94
CA SER A 78 -8.62 -19.96 3.39
C SER A 78 -8.75 -20.02 1.85
N ALA A 79 -9.88 -19.60 1.31
CA ALA A 79 -10.07 -19.59 -0.15
C ALA A 79 -9.11 -18.62 -0.86
N LEU A 80 -8.89 -17.44 -0.30
CA LEU A 80 -8.06 -16.42 -0.93
C LEU A 80 -6.57 -16.70 -0.77
N PHE A 81 -6.13 -17.16 0.42
CA PHE A 81 -4.69 -17.26 0.73
C PHE A 81 -4.13 -18.67 0.46
N ASP A 82 -4.94 -19.74 0.67
CA ASP A 82 -4.49 -21.12 0.47
C ASP A 82 -4.87 -21.66 -0.92
N ASP A 83 -6.13 -21.46 -1.37
CA ASP A 83 -6.60 -22.02 -2.65
C ASP A 83 -6.16 -21.17 -3.86
N ILE A 84 -6.09 -19.84 -3.72
CA ILE A 84 -5.65 -18.92 -4.77
C ILE A 84 -4.17 -18.60 -4.60
N GLY A 85 -3.76 -18.18 -3.41
CA GLY A 85 -2.37 -17.87 -3.06
C GLY A 85 -1.92 -16.46 -3.45
N PRO A 86 -0.61 -16.24 -3.69
CA PRO A 86 -0.03 -14.94 -4.05
C PRO A 86 -0.70 -14.33 -5.27
N ARG A 87 -1.01 -13.03 -5.21
CA ARG A 87 -1.85 -12.32 -6.18
C ARG A 87 -1.14 -11.15 -6.84
N LEU A 88 0.11 -11.37 -7.30
CA LEU A 88 0.88 -10.32 -7.96
C LEU A 88 0.09 -9.69 -9.11
N THR A 89 0.15 -8.38 -9.23
CA THR A 89 -0.53 -7.66 -10.32
C THR A 89 -0.09 -8.20 -11.70
N GLY A 90 -1.06 -8.43 -12.59
CA GLY A 90 -0.83 -9.08 -13.87
C GLY A 90 -0.71 -10.60 -13.81
N SER A 91 -0.78 -11.23 -12.62
CA SER A 91 -0.69 -12.69 -12.52
C SER A 91 -2.01 -13.40 -12.76
N PRO A 92 -1.98 -14.67 -13.20
CA PRO A 92 -3.18 -15.51 -13.30
C PRO A 92 -3.91 -15.69 -11.96
N ASN A 93 -3.18 -15.64 -10.82
CA ASN A 93 -3.79 -15.75 -9.51
C ASN A 93 -4.60 -14.51 -9.15
N LEU A 94 -4.14 -13.31 -9.47
CA LEU A 94 -4.95 -12.11 -9.28
C LEU A 94 -6.22 -12.15 -10.15
N ALA A 95 -6.12 -12.54 -11.40
CA ALA A 95 -7.30 -12.72 -12.27
C ALA A 95 -8.31 -13.73 -11.67
N LYS A 96 -7.81 -14.82 -11.08
CA LYS A 96 -8.64 -15.82 -10.37
C LYS A 96 -9.26 -15.20 -9.10
N ALA A 97 -8.53 -14.39 -8.34
CA ALA A 97 -9.02 -13.70 -7.15
C ALA A 97 -10.13 -12.69 -7.50
N ASN A 98 -9.93 -11.89 -8.55
CA ASN A 98 -10.96 -10.99 -9.07
C ASN A 98 -12.24 -11.73 -9.46
N ALA A 99 -12.13 -12.84 -10.18
CA ALA A 99 -13.30 -13.65 -10.55
C ALA A 99 -13.97 -14.25 -9.31
N TRP A 100 -13.20 -14.78 -8.37
CA TRP A 100 -13.71 -15.38 -7.14
C TRP A 100 -14.43 -14.35 -6.26
N THR A 101 -13.85 -13.17 -6.02
CA THR A 101 -14.46 -12.10 -5.21
C THR A 101 -15.76 -11.60 -5.83
N ARG A 102 -15.81 -11.39 -7.16
CA ARG A 102 -17.06 -11.09 -7.88
C ARG A 102 -18.14 -12.14 -7.64
N ASP A 103 -17.78 -13.42 -7.77
CA ASP A 103 -18.73 -14.52 -7.64
C ASP A 103 -19.20 -14.68 -6.18
N GLN A 104 -18.31 -14.48 -5.19
CA GLN A 104 -18.67 -14.46 -3.76
C GLN A 104 -19.64 -13.32 -3.45
N LEU A 105 -19.36 -12.10 -3.89
CA LEU A 105 -20.24 -10.95 -3.69
C LEU A 105 -21.61 -11.18 -4.34
N THR A 106 -21.65 -11.79 -5.51
CA THR A 106 -22.91 -12.22 -6.15
C THR A 106 -23.65 -13.23 -5.27
N ALA A 107 -22.97 -14.25 -4.74
CA ALA A 107 -23.55 -15.27 -3.89
C ALA A 107 -24.07 -14.71 -2.55
N MET A 108 -23.44 -13.68 -2.01
CA MET A 108 -23.91 -12.94 -0.83
C MET A 108 -25.20 -12.14 -1.08
N GLY A 109 -25.58 -11.95 -2.34
CA GLY A 109 -26.77 -11.17 -2.71
C GLY A 109 -26.48 -9.72 -3.07
N CYS A 110 -25.21 -9.34 -3.23
CA CYS A 110 -24.87 -8.02 -3.78
C CYS A 110 -25.30 -7.92 -5.24
N SER A 111 -25.74 -6.74 -5.62
CA SER A 111 -26.12 -6.43 -7.00
C SER A 111 -24.94 -5.92 -7.81
N LYS A 112 -25.04 -5.98 -9.14
CA LYS A 112 -24.06 -5.43 -10.09
C LYS A 112 -22.61 -5.88 -9.83
N ALA A 113 -22.41 -7.08 -9.30
CA ALA A 113 -21.06 -7.61 -9.13
C ALA A 113 -20.40 -7.80 -10.50
N HIS A 114 -19.27 -7.12 -10.74
CA HIS A 114 -18.55 -7.17 -12.01
C HIS A 114 -17.08 -6.85 -11.82
N LEU A 115 -16.30 -7.13 -12.85
CA LEU A 115 -14.92 -6.68 -12.97
C LEU A 115 -14.87 -5.42 -13.81
N GLU A 116 -14.21 -4.40 -13.31
CA GLU A 116 -14.05 -3.12 -14.00
C GLU A 116 -12.59 -2.87 -14.32
N SER A 117 -12.29 -2.72 -15.63
CA SER A 117 -10.90 -2.50 -16.05
C SER A 117 -10.45 -1.08 -15.73
N TRP A 118 -9.27 -0.96 -15.15
CA TRP A 118 -8.62 0.32 -14.94
C TRP A 118 -7.55 0.65 -16.00
N GLY A 119 -7.15 -0.33 -16.82
CA GLY A 119 -6.22 -0.11 -17.92
C GLY A 119 -5.23 -1.24 -18.15
N ASP A 120 -4.25 -0.95 -18.98
CA ASP A 120 -3.11 -1.83 -19.27
C ASP A 120 -2.09 -1.70 -18.13
N PHE A 121 -1.71 -2.85 -17.55
CA PHE A 121 -0.70 -2.90 -16.48
C PHE A 121 0.72 -3.08 -17.06
N GLY A 122 0.90 -4.06 -17.91
CA GLY A 122 2.20 -4.50 -18.39
C GLY A 122 2.31 -6.02 -18.45
N MET A 123 3.49 -6.56 -18.18
CA MET A 123 3.72 -8.00 -18.32
C MET A 123 3.03 -8.81 -17.22
N GLY A 124 2.27 -9.80 -17.66
CA GLY A 124 1.81 -10.88 -16.81
C GLY A 124 2.94 -11.85 -16.47
N TRP A 125 2.97 -12.31 -15.21
CA TRP A 125 4.03 -13.19 -14.75
C TRP A 125 3.55 -14.12 -13.63
N ARG A 126 4.15 -15.31 -13.54
CA ARG A 126 3.98 -16.23 -12.42
C ARG A 126 5.24 -17.01 -12.11
N GLN A 127 5.46 -17.32 -10.84
CA GLN A 127 6.42 -18.31 -10.40
C GLN A 127 5.76 -19.70 -10.44
N ILE A 128 6.49 -20.69 -10.95
CA ILE A 128 6.10 -22.11 -10.93
C ILE A 128 6.84 -22.80 -9.79
N SER A 129 8.16 -22.63 -9.72
CA SER A 129 8.99 -23.14 -8.62
C SER A 129 10.35 -22.44 -8.60
N THR A 130 10.94 -22.37 -7.41
CA THR A 130 12.33 -21.92 -7.21
C THR A 130 13.01 -22.86 -6.23
N SER A 131 14.23 -23.31 -6.56
CA SER A 131 15.12 -24.00 -5.64
C SER A 131 16.52 -23.41 -5.70
N VAL A 132 17.14 -23.24 -4.55
CA VAL A 132 18.52 -22.75 -4.41
C VAL A 132 19.21 -23.58 -3.35
N ASP A 133 20.27 -24.28 -3.74
CA ASP A 133 21.00 -25.18 -2.86
C ASP A 133 22.49 -24.89 -2.91
N MET A 134 23.12 -24.72 -1.77
CA MET A 134 24.59 -24.71 -1.69
C MET A 134 25.10 -26.14 -1.88
N VAL A 135 26.04 -26.35 -2.80
CA VAL A 135 26.63 -27.65 -3.12
C VAL A 135 27.98 -27.80 -2.41
N THR A 136 28.78 -26.76 -2.41
CA THR A 136 30.07 -26.70 -1.71
C THR A 136 30.18 -25.40 -0.91
N PRO A 137 30.94 -25.39 0.21
CA PRO A 137 31.77 -26.45 0.79
C PRO A 137 30.98 -27.55 1.51
N ASP A 138 29.70 -27.34 1.77
CA ASP A 138 28.80 -28.27 2.43
C ASP A 138 27.39 -28.10 1.87
N THR A 139 26.62 -29.18 1.75
CA THR A 139 25.27 -29.14 1.17
C THR A 139 24.30 -28.48 2.12
N ALA A 140 23.55 -27.48 1.60
CA ALA A 140 22.49 -26.81 2.35
C ALA A 140 21.39 -26.31 1.43
N VAL A 141 20.15 -26.59 1.79
CA VAL A 141 18.96 -26.00 1.16
C VAL A 141 18.82 -24.57 1.64
N PHE A 142 18.62 -23.64 0.72
CA PHE A 142 18.42 -22.23 1.05
C PHE A 142 16.94 -21.88 1.06
N ILE A 143 16.55 -21.01 1.98
CA ILE A 143 15.24 -20.35 1.95
C ILE A 143 15.36 -19.23 0.93
N ALA A 144 14.69 -19.41 -0.20
CA ALA A 144 14.81 -18.54 -1.37
C ALA A 144 13.56 -18.56 -2.24
N GLN A 145 13.38 -17.50 -3.01
CA GLN A 145 12.30 -17.37 -4.00
C GLN A 145 12.81 -16.58 -5.21
N ALA A 146 12.23 -16.81 -6.40
CA ALA A 146 12.48 -15.92 -7.53
C ALA A 146 12.01 -14.49 -7.18
N THR A 147 12.75 -13.48 -7.62
CA THR A 147 12.25 -12.11 -7.52
C THR A 147 11.09 -11.92 -8.51
N PRO A 148 10.10 -11.07 -8.19
CA PRO A 148 9.02 -10.77 -9.12
C PRO A 148 9.54 -10.39 -10.51
N TRP A 149 8.87 -10.84 -11.56
CA TRP A 149 9.25 -10.67 -12.98
C TRP A 149 10.62 -11.17 -13.38
N SER A 150 11.25 -12.03 -12.57
CA SER A 150 12.50 -12.70 -12.97
C SER A 150 12.27 -13.65 -14.13
N PRO A 151 13.13 -13.64 -15.16
CA PRO A 151 13.11 -14.69 -16.19
C PRO A 151 13.53 -16.05 -15.60
N PRO A 152 13.14 -17.17 -16.25
CA PRO A 152 13.54 -18.50 -15.81
C PRO A 152 15.01 -18.79 -16.10
N THR A 153 15.58 -19.74 -15.38
CA THR A 153 16.83 -20.39 -15.77
C THR A 153 16.61 -21.44 -16.86
N THR A 154 17.63 -21.77 -17.62
CA THR A 154 17.58 -22.90 -18.55
C THR A 154 17.84 -24.21 -17.79
N GLY A 155 16.77 -24.73 -17.17
CA GLY A 155 16.87 -25.88 -16.25
C GLY A 155 17.64 -25.56 -14.96
N SER A 156 18.20 -26.58 -14.31
CA SER A 156 19.06 -26.38 -13.13
C SER A 156 20.46 -25.94 -13.57
N VAL A 157 20.94 -24.87 -12.95
CA VAL A 157 22.28 -24.29 -13.19
C VAL A 157 23.10 -24.48 -11.92
N THR A 158 24.29 -25.06 -12.07
CA THR A 158 25.27 -25.19 -10.98
C THR A 158 26.53 -24.40 -11.32
N ALA A 159 26.87 -23.41 -10.49
CA ALA A 159 28.01 -22.54 -10.76
C ALA A 159 28.65 -22.04 -9.46
N GLU A 160 29.89 -21.62 -9.58
CA GLU A 160 30.62 -20.94 -8.51
C GLU A 160 30.02 -19.56 -8.23
N VAL A 161 29.93 -19.19 -6.96
CA VAL A 161 29.40 -17.89 -6.53
C VAL A 161 30.53 -16.87 -6.40
N ILE A 162 30.28 -15.66 -6.89
CA ILE A 162 31.14 -14.50 -6.70
C ILE A 162 30.37 -13.37 -6.01
N ALA A 163 30.92 -12.83 -4.91
CA ALA A 163 30.31 -11.71 -4.22
C ALA A 163 30.66 -10.38 -4.90
N VAL A 164 29.65 -9.59 -5.20
CA VAL A 164 29.76 -8.22 -5.73
C VAL A 164 29.06 -7.28 -4.74
N PRO A 165 29.81 -6.34 -4.13
CA PRO A 165 29.20 -5.36 -3.23
C PRO A 165 28.29 -4.41 -4.00
N PRO A 166 27.41 -3.64 -3.33
CA PRO A 166 26.57 -2.65 -3.97
C PRO A 166 27.38 -1.67 -4.83
N LEU A 167 27.06 -1.60 -6.10
CA LEU A 167 27.63 -0.67 -7.06
C LEU A 167 26.86 0.65 -6.99
N LYS A 168 27.54 1.79 -7.12
CA LYS A 168 26.95 3.11 -6.91
C LYS A 168 26.92 3.96 -8.17
N GLU A 169 27.79 3.67 -9.10
CA GLU A 169 27.98 4.42 -10.34
C GLU A 169 28.64 3.53 -11.41
N GLU A 170 28.47 3.85 -12.69
CA GLU A 170 28.96 3.05 -13.81
C GLU A 170 30.45 2.75 -13.77
N LYS A 171 31.27 3.67 -13.21
CA LYS A 171 32.72 3.40 -13.08
C LYS A 171 33.05 2.20 -12.21
N ASP A 172 32.15 1.82 -11.29
CA ASP A 172 32.35 0.65 -10.43
C ASP A 172 32.30 -0.66 -11.25
N PHE A 173 31.67 -0.63 -12.43
CA PHE A 173 31.61 -1.77 -13.34
C PHE A 173 33.00 -2.21 -13.82
N ASP A 174 33.96 -1.30 -13.95
CA ASP A 174 35.31 -1.59 -14.44
C ASP A 174 36.04 -2.65 -13.59
N ALA A 175 35.75 -2.68 -12.28
CA ALA A 175 36.33 -3.66 -11.38
C ALA A 175 35.87 -5.10 -11.68
N TRP A 176 34.73 -5.27 -12.36
CA TRP A 176 34.06 -6.55 -12.56
C TRP A 176 34.04 -7.04 -14.02
N LYS A 177 34.43 -6.22 -14.98
CA LYS A 177 34.52 -6.59 -16.39
C LYS A 177 35.36 -7.85 -16.58
N GLY A 178 34.81 -8.84 -17.28
CA GLY A 178 35.48 -10.12 -17.60
C GLY A 178 35.60 -11.11 -16.43
N LYS A 179 35.02 -10.83 -15.26
CA LYS A 179 35.13 -11.70 -14.07
C LYS A 179 33.87 -12.51 -13.77
N LEU A 180 32.75 -12.20 -14.40
CA LEU A 180 31.43 -12.72 -14.02
C LEU A 180 30.92 -13.84 -14.93
N ALA A 181 31.59 -14.09 -16.05
CA ALA A 181 31.14 -15.09 -17.03
C ALA A 181 31.02 -16.49 -16.41
N GLY A 182 29.83 -17.08 -16.51
CA GLY A 182 29.53 -18.41 -15.99
C GLY A 182 29.43 -18.48 -14.44
N LYS A 183 29.39 -17.34 -13.76
CA LYS A 183 29.26 -17.27 -12.29
C LYS A 183 27.82 -16.93 -11.88
N ILE A 184 27.45 -17.34 -10.68
CA ILE A 184 26.32 -16.80 -9.95
C ILE A 184 26.82 -15.61 -9.13
N VAL A 185 26.18 -14.47 -9.27
CA VAL A 185 26.55 -13.24 -8.56
C VAL A 185 25.74 -13.14 -7.26
N LEU A 186 26.42 -13.14 -6.11
CA LEU A 186 25.84 -12.72 -4.84
C LEU A 186 25.97 -11.20 -4.75
N TYR A 187 24.87 -10.50 -5.00
CA TYR A 187 24.87 -9.04 -5.12
C TYR A 187 24.24 -8.36 -3.92
N GLY A 188 24.94 -7.42 -3.35
CA GLY A 188 24.47 -6.64 -2.22
C GLY A 188 25.38 -6.72 -1.01
N LYS A 189 24.88 -6.26 0.12
CA LYS A 189 25.56 -6.30 1.42
C LYS A 189 24.82 -7.29 2.34
N ALA A 190 25.57 -8.15 3.01
CA ALA A 190 24.97 -9.01 4.04
C ALA A 190 24.26 -8.16 5.10
N PRO A 191 23.03 -8.52 5.50
CA PRO A 191 22.31 -7.82 6.55
C PRO A 191 23.10 -7.76 7.85
N GLU A 192 22.96 -6.66 8.59
CA GLU A 192 23.61 -6.52 9.89
C GLU A 192 22.90 -7.41 10.92
N ILE A 193 23.69 -8.08 11.76
CA ILE A 193 23.15 -8.87 12.87
C ILE A 193 22.79 -7.91 14.00
N HIS A 194 21.55 -7.92 14.42
CA HIS A 194 21.07 -7.15 15.57
C HIS A 194 20.95 -8.09 16.78
N PRO A 195 21.73 -7.87 17.85
CA PRO A 195 21.71 -8.75 19.03
C PRO A 195 20.40 -8.68 19.83
N ASP A 196 19.69 -7.54 19.74
CA ASP A 196 18.44 -7.30 20.44
C ASP A 196 17.34 -6.99 19.39
N PRO A 197 16.71 -8.00 18.81
CA PRO A 197 15.64 -7.79 17.84
C PRO A 197 14.44 -7.11 18.53
N ALA A 198 13.76 -6.23 17.79
CA ALA A 198 12.49 -5.65 18.24
C ALA A 198 11.48 -6.77 18.56
N PRO A 199 10.56 -6.58 19.51
CA PRO A 199 9.50 -7.53 19.77
C PRO A 199 8.77 -7.92 18.48
N LEU A 200 8.53 -9.21 18.27
CA LEU A 200 7.85 -9.71 17.07
C LEU A 200 6.43 -9.16 16.96
N LEU A 201 5.72 -9.15 18.08
CA LEU A 201 4.38 -8.60 18.19
C LEU A 201 4.46 -7.20 18.77
N GLN A 202 3.87 -6.26 18.08
CA GLN A 202 3.73 -4.87 18.49
C GLN A 202 2.25 -4.55 18.56
N TYR A 203 1.83 -3.95 19.68
CA TYR A 203 0.45 -3.50 19.89
C TYR A 203 0.48 -2.03 20.22
N TYR A 204 -0.53 -1.29 19.77
CA TYR A 204 -0.69 0.08 20.16
C TYR A 204 -1.24 0.15 21.61
N ASP A 205 -0.40 0.64 22.50
CA ASP A 205 -0.80 0.97 23.87
C ASP A 205 -1.46 2.36 23.95
N GLU A 206 -1.93 2.74 25.13
CA GLU A 206 -2.56 4.05 25.35
C GLU A 206 -1.62 5.22 25.03
N ASN A 207 -0.32 5.05 25.23
CA ASN A 207 0.66 6.10 24.93
C ASN A 207 0.78 6.29 23.42
N LYS A 208 0.88 5.19 22.65
CA LYS A 208 0.95 5.27 21.18
C LYS A 208 -0.35 5.83 20.60
N LEU A 209 -1.51 5.37 21.07
CA LEU A 209 -2.81 5.91 20.65
C LEU A 209 -2.95 7.40 21.00
N THR A 210 -2.42 7.83 22.15
CA THR A 210 -2.37 9.25 22.51
C THR A 210 -1.49 10.05 21.54
N GLN A 211 -0.35 9.51 21.15
CA GLN A 211 0.52 10.14 20.14
C GLN A 211 -0.16 10.25 18.77
N ILE A 212 -0.86 9.21 18.34
CA ILE A 212 -1.64 9.20 17.10
C ILE A 212 -2.78 10.23 17.15
N TYR A 213 -3.46 10.34 18.29
CA TYR A 213 -4.53 11.31 18.51
C TYR A 213 -4.02 12.76 18.54
N GLN A 214 -2.83 13.01 19.10
CA GLN A 214 -2.30 14.35 19.26
C GLN A 214 -2.00 14.99 17.90
N TYR A 215 -2.52 16.21 17.72
CA TYR A 215 -2.16 17.04 16.58
C TYR A 215 -0.72 17.53 16.74
N PRO A 216 0.16 17.27 15.77
CA PRO A 216 1.55 17.71 15.88
C PRO A 216 1.65 19.23 15.76
N LEU A 217 2.18 19.89 16.80
CA LEU A 217 2.31 21.34 16.86
C LEU A 217 3.42 21.90 15.93
N ASP A 218 4.29 21.05 15.46
CA ASP A 218 5.35 21.39 14.47
C ASP A 218 4.83 21.42 13.02
N GLY A 219 3.53 21.21 12.82
CA GLY A 219 2.91 21.16 11.50
C GLY A 219 3.14 19.82 10.78
N ASN A 220 3.80 18.88 11.43
CA ASN A 220 4.01 17.53 10.89
C ASN A 220 2.75 16.67 11.10
N MET A 221 1.80 16.79 10.19
CA MET A 221 0.52 16.08 10.22
C MET A 221 0.61 14.62 9.82
N ASP A 222 1.71 14.27 9.23
CA ASP A 222 2.00 13.02 8.60
C ASP A 222 2.93 12.18 9.46
N GLU A 223 2.57 10.99 9.83
CA GLU A 223 3.53 10.06 10.45
C GLU A 223 4.73 9.78 9.52
N GLN A 224 4.55 10.03 8.24
CA GLN A 224 5.53 9.76 7.20
C GLN A 224 6.17 11.03 6.60
N HIS A 225 6.01 12.16 7.26
CA HIS A 225 6.58 13.45 6.81
C HIS A 225 8.12 13.45 6.56
N VAL A 226 8.78 12.37 6.92
CA VAL A 226 10.19 12.12 6.60
C VAL A 226 10.45 12.09 5.08
N TYR A 227 9.40 11.99 4.27
CA TYR A 227 9.45 11.78 2.81
C TYR A 227 9.09 12.98 1.94
N SER A 228 8.67 14.07 2.50
CA SER A 228 8.41 15.31 1.75
C SER A 228 9.69 16.01 1.27
N GLY A 229 10.70 15.26 0.85
CA GLY A 229 11.98 15.80 0.37
C GLY A 229 11.90 16.67 -0.89
N GLY A 230 10.70 16.83 -1.46
CA GLY A 230 10.49 17.58 -2.69
C GLY A 230 11.02 16.88 -3.95
N PRO A 231 10.88 17.47 -5.15
CA PRO A 231 11.23 16.85 -6.43
C PRO A 231 12.65 16.31 -6.50
N LYS A 232 13.60 17.03 -5.92
CA LYS A 232 15.01 16.61 -5.93
C LYS A 232 15.26 15.36 -5.11
N PHE A 233 14.57 15.17 -3.99
CA PHE A 233 14.67 13.94 -3.21
C PHE A 233 14.19 12.74 -4.05
N TRP A 234 13.06 12.89 -4.72
CA TRP A 234 12.52 11.86 -5.58
C TRP A 234 13.40 11.59 -6.80
N GLU A 235 13.95 12.64 -7.42
CA GLU A 235 14.95 12.49 -8.48
C GLU A 235 16.13 11.61 -8.01
N ASP A 236 16.68 11.90 -6.82
CA ASP A 236 17.79 11.12 -6.27
C ASP A 236 17.38 9.67 -5.92
N VAL A 237 16.15 9.44 -5.47
CA VAL A 237 15.60 8.11 -5.20
C VAL A 237 15.45 7.32 -6.49
N PHE A 238 14.74 7.87 -7.49
CA PHE A 238 14.52 7.16 -8.76
C PHE A 238 15.79 6.97 -9.56
N LYS A 239 16.74 7.88 -9.47
CA LYS A 239 18.07 7.67 -10.05
C LYS A 239 18.76 6.42 -9.48
N LYS A 240 18.64 6.18 -8.17
CA LYS A 240 19.19 4.96 -7.55
C LYS A 240 18.43 3.71 -7.97
N ILE A 241 17.10 3.81 -8.07
CA ILE A 241 16.26 2.68 -8.51
C ILE A 241 16.57 2.32 -9.97
N ASN A 242 16.61 3.31 -10.85
CA ASN A 242 16.94 3.10 -12.25
C ASN A 242 18.36 2.57 -12.43
N PHE A 243 19.30 2.95 -11.55
CA PHE A 243 20.64 2.40 -11.56
C PHE A 243 20.69 0.90 -11.23
N LYS A 244 19.73 0.36 -10.47
CA LYS A 244 19.63 -1.10 -10.25
C LYS A 244 19.39 -1.85 -11.57
N GLU A 245 18.59 -1.28 -12.45
CA GLU A 245 18.35 -1.84 -13.78
C GLU A 245 19.65 -1.87 -14.61
N GLU A 246 20.43 -0.79 -14.59
CA GLU A 246 21.73 -0.73 -15.26
C GLU A 246 22.72 -1.75 -14.69
N VAL A 247 22.70 -2.00 -13.39
CA VAL A 247 23.51 -3.04 -12.75
C VAL A 247 23.08 -4.43 -13.21
N ALA A 248 21.78 -4.71 -13.29
CA ALA A 248 21.28 -6.00 -13.79
C ALA A 248 21.66 -6.23 -15.26
N LYS A 249 21.55 -5.19 -16.12
CA LYS A 249 22.00 -5.22 -17.52
C LYS A 249 23.50 -5.50 -17.60
N PHE A 250 24.30 -4.81 -16.82
CA PHE A 250 25.75 -5.05 -16.76
C PHE A 250 26.08 -6.51 -16.39
N PHE A 251 25.44 -7.10 -15.39
CA PHE A 251 25.69 -8.49 -15.04
C PHE A 251 25.31 -9.47 -16.17
N ALA A 252 24.21 -9.22 -16.84
CA ALA A 252 23.82 -10.01 -18.01
C ALA A 252 24.82 -9.88 -19.17
N GLU A 253 25.29 -8.67 -19.47
CA GLU A 253 26.33 -8.41 -20.50
C GLU A 253 27.67 -9.07 -20.15
N GLN A 254 28.00 -9.21 -18.86
CA GLN A 254 29.17 -9.93 -18.41
C GLN A 254 28.96 -11.45 -18.34
N HIS A 255 27.82 -11.95 -18.87
CA HIS A 255 27.48 -13.37 -18.91
C HIS A 255 27.43 -14.06 -17.53
N ALA A 256 27.03 -13.35 -16.49
CA ALA A 256 26.61 -13.95 -15.25
C ALA A 256 25.39 -14.83 -15.50
N VAL A 257 25.26 -15.97 -14.80
CA VAL A 257 24.19 -16.95 -15.08
C VAL A 257 22.94 -16.70 -14.25
N ALA A 258 23.10 -16.11 -13.07
CA ALA A 258 22.00 -15.70 -12.20
C ALA A 258 22.47 -14.72 -11.12
N LEU A 259 21.51 -14.04 -10.48
CA LEU A 259 21.74 -13.22 -9.30
C LEU A 259 21.13 -13.89 -8.07
N LEU A 260 21.84 -13.81 -6.95
CA LEU A 260 21.33 -14.05 -5.62
C LEU A 260 21.41 -12.74 -4.86
N VAL A 261 20.24 -12.28 -4.38
CA VAL A 261 20.09 -10.99 -3.71
C VAL A 261 19.46 -11.16 -2.34
N THR A 262 19.42 -10.11 -1.55
CA THR A 262 18.70 -10.05 -0.30
C THR A 262 17.69 -8.92 -0.33
N GLY A 263 16.56 -9.10 0.33
CA GLY A 263 15.62 -8.02 0.61
C GLY A 263 16.05 -7.23 1.85
N TRP A 264 15.29 -6.21 2.19
CA TRP A 264 15.49 -5.44 3.40
C TRP A 264 14.93 -6.16 4.64
N GLY A 265 15.62 -6.05 5.78
CA GLY A 265 15.18 -6.65 7.04
C GLY A 265 15.19 -8.18 7.01
N GLY A 266 14.61 -8.75 8.05
CA GLY A 266 14.41 -10.19 8.16
C GLY A 266 15.43 -10.91 9.02
N ASP A 267 14.89 -11.87 9.77
CA ASP A 267 15.62 -12.89 10.53
C ASP A 267 14.74 -14.15 10.62
N GLY A 268 15.28 -15.26 11.13
CA GLY A 268 14.52 -16.49 11.29
C GLY A 268 14.03 -17.11 9.96
N GLY A 269 14.74 -16.87 8.86
CA GLY A 269 14.36 -17.33 7.52
C GLY A 269 13.41 -16.39 6.77
N MET A 270 13.08 -15.25 7.34
CA MET A 270 12.26 -14.23 6.69
C MET A 270 13.06 -13.50 5.60
N PHE A 271 12.40 -13.19 4.50
CA PHE A 271 12.86 -12.26 3.47
C PHE A 271 11.68 -11.49 2.90
N ARG A 272 11.97 -10.38 2.24
CA ARG A 272 11.02 -9.56 1.48
C ARG A 272 11.44 -9.48 0.02
N ASP A 273 10.49 -9.44 -0.88
CA ASP A 273 10.75 -9.47 -2.34
C ASP A 273 10.38 -8.19 -3.08
N ASP A 274 9.67 -7.28 -2.44
CA ASP A 274 9.18 -6.03 -2.99
C ASP A 274 10.27 -5.05 -3.43
N ASN A 275 11.43 -5.16 -2.84
CA ASN A 275 12.51 -4.19 -3.00
C ASN A 275 13.89 -4.87 -3.09
N ALA A 276 13.95 -5.95 -3.85
CA ALA A 276 15.19 -6.66 -4.07
C ALA A 276 16.21 -5.79 -4.82
N GLU A 277 17.48 -5.99 -4.53
CA GLU A 277 18.58 -5.11 -5.00
C GLU A 277 18.69 -4.94 -6.52
N GLN A 278 18.14 -5.89 -7.31
CA GLN A 278 18.19 -5.84 -8.77
C GLN A 278 16.91 -5.30 -9.42
N MET A 279 15.85 -5.03 -8.62
CA MET A 279 14.58 -4.56 -9.18
C MET A 279 14.64 -3.07 -9.49
N GLY A 280 14.38 -2.71 -10.74
CA GLY A 280 14.03 -1.34 -11.15
C GLY A 280 12.57 -1.01 -10.78
N GLN A 281 12.17 0.24 -10.96
CA GLN A 281 10.80 0.68 -10.66
C GLN A 281 9.77 0.01 -11.58
N ASP A 282 10.08 -0.09 -12.85
CA ASP A 282 9.13 -0.44 -13.89
C ASP A 282 9.38 -1.84 -14.47
N VAL A 283 9.90 -2.77 -13.66
CA VAL A 283 10.27 -4.13 -14.09
C VAL A 283 9.11 -4.96 -14.65
N TYR A 284 7.87 -4.53 -14.43
CA TYR A 284 6.67 -5.10 -15.02
C TYR A 284 6.41 -4.63 -16.46
N LEU A 285 7.11 -3.61 -16.95
CA LEU A 285 6.99 -3.14 -18.33
C LEU A 285 7.93 -3.93 -19.26
N ALA A 286 7.46 -4.23 -20.47
CA ALA A 286 8.18 -5.10 -21.41
C ALA A 286 9.56 -4.56 -21.84
N ASP A 287 9.72 -3.24 -21.90
CA ASP A 287 10.98 -2.55 -22.21
C ASP A 287 11.94 -2.42 -21.02
N HIS A 288 11.44 -2.67 -19.79
CA HIS A 288 12.21 -2.72 -18.55
C HIS A 288 12.40 -4.15 -17.99
N LYS A 289 12.14 -5.16 -18.82
CA LYS A 289 12.23 -6.56 -18.43
C LYS A 289 13.60 -6.92 -17.85
N GLN A 290 13.59 -7.62 -16.72
CA GLN A 290 14.82 -8.10 -16.08
C GLN A 290 15.62 -9.00 -17.04
N PRO A 291 16.93 -8.71 -17.26
CA PRO A 291 17.72 -9.40 -18.26
C PRO A 291 18.35 -10.72 -17.77
N ILE A 292 18.29 -11.01 -16.47
CA ILE A 292 19.00 -12.12 -15.83
C ILE A 292 18.13 -12.78 -14.76
N PRO A 293 18.11 -14.12 -14.66
CA PRO A 293 17.40 -14.81 -13.58
C PRO A 293 17.91 -14.39 -12.20
N SER A 294 16.98 -14.15 -11.27
CA SER A 294 17.34 -13.72 -9.92
C SER A 294 16.45 -14.33 -8.85
N ALA A 295 17.05 -14.59 -7.68
CA ALA A 295 16.36 -15.07 -6.49
C ALA A 295 16.78 -14.29 -5.25
N VAL A 296 15.78 -13.98 -4.41
CA VAL A 296 16.01 -13.43 -3.08
C VAL A 296 16.29 -14.57 -2.10
N LEU A 297 17.28 -14.39 -1.23
CA LEU A 297 17.64 -15.30 -0.16
C LEU A 297 17.24 -14.73 1.20
N SER A 298 16.98 -15.62 2.18
CA SER A 298 16.93 -15.19 3.56
C SER A 298 18.24 -14.54 4.00
N SER A 299 18.15 -13.64 4.98
CA SER A 299 19.29 -12.92 5.53
C SER A 299 20.40 -13.86 6.01
N GLU A 300 20.02 -15.00 6.63
CA GLU A 300 20.96 -15.99 7.12
C GLU A 300 21.69 -16.71 5.98
N ASN A 301 20.98 -17.11 4.94
CA ASN A 301 21.56 -17.80 3.79
C ASN A 301 22.49 -16.88 3.02
N PHE A 302 22.08 -15.66 2.73
CA PHE A 302 22.90 -14.63 2.09
C PHE A 302 24.16 -14.35 2.92
N GLY A 303 23.99 -14.10 4.22
CA GLY A 303 25.11 -13.83 5.13
C GLY A 303 26.08 -15.00 5.27
N ARG A 304 25.57 -16.26 5.25
CA ARG A 304 26.45 -17.46 5.27
C ARG A 304 27.34 -17.50 4.05
N VAL A 305 26.79 -17.33 2.86
CA VAL A 305 27.56 -17.33 1.60
C VAL A 305 28.58 -16.19 1.60
N SER A 306 28.15 -14.98 1.99
CA SER A 306 29.03 -13.80 2.08
C SER A 306 30.25 -14.07 2.95
N ARG A 307 30.05 -14.57 4.18
CA ARG A 307 31.15 -14.88 5.11
C ARG A 307 32.08 -15.99 4.60
N LEU A 308 31.53 -17.02 3.93
CA LEU A 308 32.38 -18.06 3.32
C LEU A 308 33.32 -17.46 2.27
N LEU A 309 32.77 -16.62 1.39
CA LEU A 309 33.54 -15.95 0.35
C LEU A 309 34.56 -14.94 0.91
N GLU A 310 34.23 -14.20 1.96
CA GLU A 310 35.16 -13.33 2.70
C GLU A 310 36.35 -14.10 3.30
N HIS A 311 36.11 -15.33 3.74
CA HIS A 311 37.14 -16.23 4.23
C HIS A 311 37.85 -17.02 3.12
N THR A 312 37.63 -16.62 1.85
CA THR A 312 38.21 -17.28 0.68
C THR A 312 37.86 -18.77 0.52
N VAL A 313 36.72 -19.17 1.07
CA VAL A 313 36.19 -20.53 0.89
C VAL A 313 35.31 -20.51 -0.38
N PRO A 314 35.66 -21.33 -1.41
CA PRO A 314 34.87 -21.40 -2.63
C PRO A 314 33.46 -21.92 -2.36
N VAL A 315 32.46 -21.23 -2.87
CA VAL A 315 31.05 -21.62 -2.78
C VAL A 315 30.51 -21.95 -4.17
N THR A 316 29.88 -23.12 -4.28
CA THR A 316 29.10 -23.51 -5.47
C THR A 316 27.65 -23.64 -5.08
N VAL A 317 26.77 -23.06 -5.89
CA VAL A 317 25.33 -23.12 -5.73
C VAL A 317 24.69 -23.77 -6.95
N SER A 318 23.70 -24.62 -6.71
CA SER A 318 22.77 -25.12 -7.72
C SER A 318 21.44 -24.37 -7.56
N LEU A 319 20.92 -23.78 -8.65
CA LEU A 319 19.64 -23.12 -8.62
C LEU A 319 18.80 -23.49 -9.85
N ALA A 320 17.49 -23.53 -9.65
CA ALA A 320 16.51 -23.63 -10.70
C ALA A 320 15.37 -22.64 -10.43
N ILE A 321 15.19 -21.70 -11.34
CA ILE A 321 14.10 -20.71 -11.33
C ILE A 321 13.19 -21.06 -12.49
N ASN A 322 11.96 -21.49 -12.20
CA ASN A 322 10.93 -21.79 -13.17
C ASN A 322 9.84 -20.72 -13.06
N THR A 323 9.83 -19.80 -14.00
CA THR A 323 8.87 -18.71 -14.08
C THR A 323 8.31 -18.62 -15.49
N GLU A 324 7.18 -17.98 -15.65
CA GLU A 324 6.51 -17.82 -16.94
C GLU A 324 5.95 -16.40 -17.05
N PHE A 325 6.23 -15.75 -18.19
CA PHE A 325 5.54 -14.53 -18.59
C PHE A 325 4.28 -14.94 -19.35
N THR A 326 3.10 -14.46 -18.93
CA THR A 326 1.80 -14.86 -19.48
C THR A 326 1.30 -13.94 -20.58
N GLY A 327 1.80 -12.71 -20.63
CA GLY A 327 1.52 -11.71 -21.66
C GLY A 327 2.39 -10.47 -21.47
N ASP A 328 2.44 -9.62 -22.50
CA ASP A 328 3.20 -8.36 -22.44
C ASP A 328 2.30 -7.15 -22.07
N HIS A 329 0.97 -7.32 -22.14
CA HIS A 329 -0.05 -6.29 -21.92
C HIS A 329 -1.26 -6.90 -21.22
N GLU A 330 -1.12 -7.21 -19.92
CA GLU A 330 -2.24 -7.69 -19.13
C GLU A 330 -3.15 -6.54 -18.72
N GLN A 331 -4.45 -6.74 -18.82
CA GLN A 331 -5.43 -5.75 -18.35
C GLN A 331 -5.62 -5.87 -16.84
N GLY A 332 -5.57 -4.74 -16.14
CA GLY A 332 -5.89 -4.66 -14.74
C GLY A 332 -7.39 -4.50 -14.50
N TYR A 333 -7.89 -5.13 -13.42
CA TYR A 333 -9.30 -5.11 -13.07
C TYR A 333 -9.49 -4.92 -11.57
N ASN A 334 -10.47 -4.09 -11.22
CA ASN A 334 -11.04 -4.01 -9.87
C ASN A 334 -12.29 -4.89 -9.79
N THR A 335 -12.62 -5.39 -8.59
CA THR A 335 -13.91 -6.04 -8.33
C THR A 335 -14.86 -5.05 -7.68
N ILE A 336 -16.03 -4.84 -8.28
CA ILE A 336 -17.04 -3.90 -7.82
C ILE A 336 -18.37 -4.61 -7.60
N ALA A 337 -19.08 -4.27 -6.51
CA ALA A 337 -20.45 -4.75 -6.26
C ALA A 337 -21.22 -3.77 -5.37
N GLU A 338 -22.55 -3.90 -5.29
CA GLU A 338 -23.41 -2.93 -4.60
C GLU A 338 -24.48 -3.60 -3.72
N ILE A 339 -24.83 -2.93 -2.62
CA ILE A 339 -26.14 -3.04 -1.96
C ILE A 339 -26.91 -1.77 -2.36
N PRO A 340 -27.98 -1.87 -3.17
CA PRO A 340 -28.64 -0.70 -3.72
C PRO A 340 -29.37 0.14 -2.65
N GLY A 341 -29.29 1.45 -2.78
CA GLY A 341 -30.06 2.39 -1.97
C GLY A 341 -31.56 2.32 -2.26
N GLY A 342 -32.38 2.48 -1.22
CA GLY A 342 -33.84 2.44 -1.32
C GLY A 342 -34.54 3.78 -1.19
N ASP A 343 -33.86 4.82 -0.74
CA ASP A 343 -34.47 6.15 -0.57
C ASP A 343 -34.60 6.85 -1.94
N PRO A 344 -35.79 7.32 -2.31
CA PRO A 344 -36.01 7.93 -3.63
C PRO A 344 -35.09 9.12 -3.94
N GLU A 345 -34.64 9.87 -2.92
CA GLU A 345 -33.82 11.08 -3.09
C GLU A 345 -32.30 10.77 -2.91
N LEU A 346 -31.95 9.72 -2.15
CA LEU A 346 -30.57 9.46 -1.79
C LEU A 346 -29.98 8.20 -2.45
N LYS A 347 -30.77 7.36 -3.08
CA LYS A 347 -30.34 6.06 -3.64
C LYS A 347 -29.21 6.13 -4.67
N ASP A 348 -29.11 7.27 -5.37
CA ASP A 348 -28.07 7.51 -6.36
C ASP A 348 -26.75 8.01 -5.73
N GLN A 349 -26.79 8.41 -4.46
CA GLN A 349 -25.58 8.70 -3.68
C GLN A 349 -24.94 7.40 -3.23
N VAL A 350 -23.60 7.40 -3.11
CA VAL A 350 -22.81 6.20 -2.86
C VAL A 350 -21.91 6.40 -1.63
N VAL A 351 -21.77 5.37 -0.81
CA VAL A 351 -20.67 5.19 0.13
C VAL A 351 -19.86 3.99 -0.30
N MET A 352 -18.53 4.09 -0.26
CA MET A 352 -17.65 2.99 -0.66
C MET A 352 -16.85 2.43 0.51
N VAL A 353 -16.49 1.16 0.37
CA VAL A 353 -15.68 0.39 1.30
C VAL A 353 -14.77 -0.54 0.49
N GLY A 354 -13.56 -0.82 0.98
CA GLY A 354 -12.67 -1.74 0.28
C GLY A 354 -11.25 -1.76 0.83
N GLY A 355 -10.40 -2.40 0.07
CA GLY A 355 -8.97 -2.54 0.23
C GLY A 355 -8.38 -3.12 -1.05
N HIS A 356 -7.06 -3.34 -1.11
CA HIS A 356 -6.50 -3.93 -2.32
C HIS A 356 -6.50 -5.47 -2.31
N LEU A 357 -6.58 -6.04 -3.48
CA LEU A 357 -6.69 -7.47 -3.69
C LEU A 357 -5.36 -8.10 -4.15
N ASP A 358 -4.51 -7.34 -4.80
CA ASP A 358 -3.19 -7.79 -5.20
C ASP A 358 -2.25 -7.94 -3.99
N SER A 359 -1.13 -8.57 -4.19
CA SER A 359 -0.08 -8.76 -3.17
C SER A 359 1.25 -9.07 -3.81
N TRP A 360 2.33 -8.91 -3.07
CA TRP A 360 3.62 -9.51 -3.43
C TRP A 360 3.58 -11.04 -3.37
N ILE A 361 4.66 -11.70 -3.83
CA ILE A 361 4.69 -13.15 -3.99
C ILE A 361 5.46 -13.89 -2.90
N ALA A 362 6.16 -13.17 -2.02
CA ALA A 362 6.97 -13.82 -0.97
C ALA A 362 6.13 -14.69 -0.05
N GLY A 363 4.96 -14.19 0.36
CA GLY A 363 3.91 -14.90 1.08
C GLY A 363 2.67 -15.14 0.24
N THR A 364 1.51 -15.24 0.88
CA THR A 364 0.21 -15.37 0.24
C THR A 364 -0.62 -14.09 0.29
N GLY A 365 -0.05 -12.97 0.76
CA GLY A 365 -0.74 -11.69 0.89
C GLY A 365 -1.91 -11.75 1.87
N ALA A 366 -1.71 -12.38 3.03
CA ALA A 366 -2.80 -12.58 4.00
C ALA A 366 -3.09 -11.32 4.82
N THR A 367 -2.05 -10.57 5.17
CA THR A 367 -2.16 -9.34 5.95
C THR A 367 -1.99 -8.08 5.11
N ASP A 368 -1.42 -8.22 3.91
CA ASP A 368 -1.13 -7.16 2.95
C ASP A 368 -1.66 -7.53 1.55
N ASP A 369 -2.83 -7.06 1.14
CA ASP A 369 -3.93 -6.57 1.97
C ASP A 369 -5.16 -7.50 1.86
N GLY A 370 -4.90 -8.80 1.78
CA GLY A 370 -5.99 -9.77 1.77
C GLY A 370 -6.89 -9.64 2.99
N ALA A 371 -6.34 -9.23 4.16
CA ALA A 371 -7.13 -9.00 5.36
C ALA A 371 -8.15 -7.88 5.17
N GLY A 372 -7.76 -6.72 4.62
CA GLY A 372 -8.70 -5.64 4.32
C GLY A 372 -9.74 -6.05 3.29
N ALA A 373 -9.31 -6.71 2.21
CA ALA A 373 -10.24 -7.21 1.19
C ALA A 373 -11.33 -8.13 1.78
N ILE A 374 -10.97 -9.14 2.59
CA ILE A 374 -11.96 -10.05 3.20
C ILE A 374 -12.77 -9.40 4.33
N VAL A 375 -12.25 -8.40 5.03
CA VAL A 375 -12.99 -7.59 6.02
C VAL A 375 -14.09 -6.80 5.32
N ALA A 376 -13.78 -6.12 4.22
CA ALA A 376 -14.77 -5.41 3.41
C ALA A 376 -15.83 -6.35 2.83
N MET A 377 -15.43 -7.53 2.32
CA MET A 377 -16.37 -8.56 1.87
C MET A 377 -17.29 -9.04 3.01
N GLU A 378 -16.76 -9.27 4.20
CA GLU A 378 -17.54 -9.70 5.36
C GLU A 378 -18.48 -8.58 5.84
N ALA A 379 -18.07 -7.31 5.79
CA ALA A 379 -18.95 -6.18 6.07
C ALA A 379 -20.16 -6.16 5.10
N MET A 380 -19.92 -6.39 3.80
CA MET A 380 -21.00 -6.53 2.81
C MET A 380 -21.88 -7.74 3.10
N ARG A 381 -21.31 -8.91 3.48
CA ARG A 381 -22.07 -10.10 3.86
C ARG A 381 -22.96 -9.83 5.08
N ILE A 382 -22.42 -9.19 6.13
CA ILE A 382 -23.19 -8.85 7.33
C ILE A 382 -24.41 -8.01 6.95
N LEU A 383 -24.23 -6.96 6.15
CA LEU A 383 -25.30 -6.04 5.78
C LEU A 383 -26.35 -6.72 4.89
N THR A 384 -25.94 -7.62 3.97
CA THR A 384 -26.87 -8.38 3.12
C THR A 384 -27.63 -9.44 3.92
N ALA A 385 -26.97 -10.18 4.82
CA ALA A 385 -27.60 -11.20 5.69
C ALA A 385 -28.67 -10.58 6.62
N LEU A 386 -28.44 -9.35 7.07
CA LEU A 386 -29.39 -8.60 7.89
C LEU A 386 -30.51 -7.94 7.05
N HIS A 387 -30.49 -8.09 5.73
CA HIS A 387 -31.43 -7.47 4.79
C HIS A 387 -31.54 -5.97 4.99
N VAL A 388 -30.39 -5.32 5.21
CA VAL A 388 -30.34 -3.86 5.36
C VAL A 388 -30.91 -3.19 4.11
N GLN A 389 -31.77 -2.20 4.32
CA GLN A 389 -32.30 -1.33 3.28
C GLN A 389 -31.61 0.03 3.43
N PRO A 390 -30.42 0.22 2.84
CA PRO A 390 -29.70 1.47 3.00
C PRO A 390 -30.41 2.58 2.25
N ARG A 391 -30.30 3.81 2.72
CA ARG A 391 -30.85 4.96 1.99
C ARG A 391 -29.98 5.29 0.77
N ARG A 392 -28.66 5.28 0.94
CA ARG A 392 -27.66 5.41 -0.14
C ARG A 392 -27.17 4.04 -0.58
N THR A 393 -26.75 3.94 -1.82
CA THR A 393 -26.06 2.73 -2.31
C THR A 393 -24.75 2.54 -1.57
N ILE A 394 -24.53 1.31 -1.07
CA ILE A 394 -23.24 0.87 -0.51
C ILE A 394 -22.50 0.13 -1.61
N ARG A 395 -21.28 0.52 -1.91
CA ARG A 395 -20.44 -0.08 -2.96
C ARG A 395 -19.15 -0.59 -2.37
N ILE A 396 -18.80 -1.83 -2.68
CA ILE A 396 -17.46 -2.36 -2.41
C ILE A 396 -16.59 -2.18 -3.64
N GLY A 397 -15.32 -1.78 -3.43
CA GLY A 397 -14.26 -1.77 -4.42
C GLY A 397 -13.08 -2.55 -3.89
N LEU A 398 -12.69 -3.65 -4.56
CA LEU A 398 -11.45 -4.37 -4.28
C LEU A 398 -10.48 -4.04 -5.40
N TRP A 399 -9.42 -3.34 -5.02
CA TRP A 399 -8.48 -2.74 -5.96
C TRP A 399 -7.40 -3.72 -6.39
N SER A 400 -6.76 -3.47 -7.51
CA SER A 400 -5.59 -4.20 -7.95
C SER A 400 -4.51 -3.26 -8.48
N GLY A 401 -3.25 -3.65 -8.35
CA GLY A 401 -2.12 -2.81 -8.72
C GLY A 401 -1.82 -1.73 -7.70
N GLU A 402 -2.25 -1.91 -6.46
CA GLU A 402 -1.90 -1.02 -5.35
C GLU A 402 -0.40 -1.04 -5.13
N GLU A 403 0.18 -2.23 -5.00
CA GLU A 403 1.58 -2.51 -4.73
C GLU A 403 2.57 -1.90 -5.74
N GLN A 404 2.11 -1.55 -6.93
CA GLN A 404 2.92 -0.94 -7.97
C GLN A 404 2.60 0.55 -8.17
N GLY A 405 1.63 1.12 -7.41
CA GLY A 405 1.33 2.54 -7.44
C GLY A 405 -0.16 2.89 -7.46
N GLU A 406 -0.99 2.16 -6.71
CA GLU A 406 -2.44 2.41 -6.53
C GLU A 406 -3.23 2.46 -7.85
N PHE A 407 -2.78 1.72 -8.87
CA PHE A 407 -3.32 1.83 -10.22
C PHE A 407 -4.82 1.58 -10.29
N GLY A 408 -5.33 0.63 -9.51
CA GLY A 408 -6.74 0.27 -9.49
C GLY A 408 -7.62 1.37 -8.96
N SER A 409 -7.32 1.93 -7.80
CA SER A 409 -8.09 3.02 -7.21
C SER A 409 -7.94 4.32 -7.98
N LEU A 410 -6.73 4.68 -8.41
CA LEU A 410 -6.48 5.84 -9.28
C LEU A 410 -7.27 5.73 -10.59
N GLY A 411 -7.23 4.55 -11.24
CA GLY A 411 -7.99 4.27 -12.45
C GLY A 411 -9.48 4.44 -12.24
N TYR A 412 -10.02 3.86 -11.17
CA TYR A 412 -11.43 3.96 -10.81
C TYR A 412 -11.84 5.42 -10.53
N VAL A 413 -11.10 6.13 -9.68
CA VAL A 413 -11.36 7.53 -9.35
C VAL A 413 -11.30 8.39 -10.61
N SER A 414 -10.33 8.18 -11.48
CA SER A 414 -10.21 8.92 -12.73
C SER A 414 -11.38 8.66 -13.69
N GLN A 415 -11.89 7.43 -13.71
CA GLN A 415 -13.00 7.04 -14.59
C GLN A 415 -14.36 7.57 -14.10
N HIS A 416 -14.58 7.63 -12.79
CA HIS A 416 -15.89 7.96 -12.20
C HIS A 416 -15.98 9.37 -11.61
N PHE A 417 -14.93 9.85 -10.95
CA PHE A 417 -15.02 11.03 -10.10
C PHE A 417 -14.26 12.23 -10.59
N GLY A 418 -13.05 12.05 -11.07
CA GLY A 418 -12.26 13.18 -11.56
C GLY A 418 -10.77 12.89 -11.67
N THR A 419 -10.04 13.88 -12.18
CA THR A 419 -8.60 13.83 -12.35
C THR A 419 -7.98 15.16 -11.97
N ILE A 420 -6.77 15.11 -11.42
CA ILE A 420 -5.96 16.30 -11.17
C ILE A 420 -4.77 16.33 -12.14
N GLY A 421 -4.50 17.48 -12.75
CA GLY A 421 -3.38 17.65 -13.68
C GLY A 421 -2.03 17.48 -12.97
N LEU A 422 -1.13 16.75 -13.62
CA LEU A 422 0.24 16.52 -13.13
C LEU A 422 1.20 17.55 -13.70
N SER A 423 2.28 17.83 -12.97
CA SER A 423 3.37 18.68 -13.43
C SER A 423 3.96 18.19 -14.75
N THR A 424 4.22 19.13 -15.64
CA THR A 424 4.92 18.91 -16.92
C THR A 424 6.33 19.50 -16.93
N LYS A 425 6.88 19.83 -15.77
CA LYS A 425 8.27 20.30 -15.65
C LYS A 425 9.22 19.22 -16.13
N PRO A 426 10.26 19.57 -16.92
CA PRO A 426 11.19 18.57 -17.48
C PRO A 426 11.81 17.64 -16.44
N GLU A 427 12.13 18.15 -15.26
CA GLU A 427 12.70 17.40 -14.13
C GLU A 427 11.72 16.40 -13.50
N GLU A 428 10.42 16.58 -13.72
CA GLU A 428 9.38 15.71 -13.18
C GLU A 428 8.82 14.74 -14.23
N LEU A 429 9.05 15.01 -15.53
CA LEU A 429 8.57 14.12 -16.59
C LEU A 429 9.22 12.73 -16.57
N ALA A 430 10.42 12.63 -16.01
CA ALA A 430 11.11 11.36 -15.80
C ALA A 430 10.65 10.60 -14.55
N LEU A 431 9.80 11.22 -13.72
CA LEU A 431 9.25 10.59 -12.51
C LEU A 431 7.97 9.84 -12.84
N PRO A 432 7.69 8.71 -12.18
CA PRO A 432 6.40 8.04 -12.24
C PRO A 432 5.24 8.98 -11.91
N THR A 433 4.08 8.72 -12.47
CA THR A 433 2.89 9.60 -12.34
C THR A 433 2.45 9.80 -10.90
N PHE A 434 2.59 8.78 -10.06
CA PHE A 434 2.18 8.83 -8.65
C PHE A 434 3.06 9.73 -7.77
N VAL A 435 4.31 10.03 -8.15
CA VAL A 435 5.19 10.97 -7.41
C VAL A 435 5.27 12.36 -8.04
N ARG A 436 4.71 12.54 -9.25
CA ARG A 436 4.71 13.85 -9.91
C ARG A 436 3.82 14.83 -9.18
N GLU A 437 4.26 16.07 -9.12
CA GLU A 437 3.51 17.14 -8.47
C GLU A 437 2.11 17.32 -9.10
N ARG A 438 1.08 17.36 -8.25
CA ARG A 438 -0.29 17.67 -8.64
C ARG A 438 -0.42 19.18 -8.76
N VAL A 439 -0.41 19.66 -9.99
CA VAL A 439 -0.47 21.11 -10.28
C VAL A 439 -1.85 21.58 -10.75
N GLY A 440 -2.77 20.62 -10.96
CA GLY A 440 -4.11 20.90 -11.47
C GLY A 440 -4.13 21.25 -12.96
N PRO A 441 -5.29 21.61 -13.53
CA PRO A 441 -6.55 21.78 -12.83
C PRO A 441 -7.15 20.45 -12.33
N LEU A 442 -8.00 20.54 -11.29
CA LEU A 442 -8.90 19.46 -10.93
C LEU A 442 -10.09 19.46 -11.88
N THR A 443 -10.31 18.34 -12.57
CA THR A 443 -11.47 18.11 -13.43
C THR A 443 -12.39 17.09 -12.77
N VAL A 444 -13.59 17.50 -12.37
CA VAL A 444 -14.56 16.61 -11.72
C VAL A 444 -15.60 16.11 -12.71
N LYS A 445 -16.10 14.90 -12.47
CA LYS A 445 -17.19 14.27 -13.21
C LYS A 445 -18.50 14.35 -12.43
N PRO A 446 -19.67 14.14 -13.06
CA PRO A 446 -20.96 14.24 -12.36
C PRO A 446 -21.10 13.31 -11.15
N GLU A 447 -20.54 12.11 -11.20
CA GLU A 447 -20.57 11.14 -10.09
C GLU A 447 -19.79 11.61 -8.87
N HIS A 448 -18.83 12.54 -9.04
CA HIS A 448 -18.10 13.14 -7.94
C HIS A 448 -19.00 13.75 -6.87
N ALA A 449 -20.10 14.39 -7.28
CA ALA A 449 -21.06 14.98 -6.36
C ALA A 449 -21.90 13.93 -5.61
N LEU A 450 -21.93 12.68 -6.08
CA LEU A 450 -22.76 11.61 -5.54
C LEU A 450 -22.03 10.72 -4.52
N ILE A 451 -20.70 10.72 -4.49
CA ILE A 451 -19.93 9.90 -3.55
C ILE A 451 -19.85 10.57 -2.17
N SER A 452 -20.32 9.90 -1.12
CA SER A 452 -20.27 10.40 0.25
C SER A 452 -18.89 10.26 0.89
N GLY A 453 -18.24 9.12 0.68
CA GLY A 453 -16.90 8.84 1.15
C GLY A 453 -16.47 7.40 0.89
N TYR A 454 -15.20 7.12 1.11
CA TYR A 454 -14.58 5.81 0.98
C TYR A 454 -13.87 5.42 2.28
N PHE A 455 -14.07 4.18 2.74
CA PHE A 455 -13.40 3.59 3.89
C PHE A 455 -12.46 2.50 3.42
N ASN A 456 -11.20 2.62 3.79
CA ASN A 456 -10.10 1.73 3.44
C ASN A 456 -9.57 1.00 4.67
N LEU A 457 -9.10 -0.22 4.48
CA LEU A 457 -8.40 -0.97 5.51
C LEU A 457 -7.20 -1.66 4.89
N ASP A 458 -6.00 -1.23 5.28
CA ASP A 458 -4.75 -1.74 4.76
C ASP A 458 -3.61 -1.39 5.74
N ASN A 459 -3.50 -2.17 6.83
CA ASN A 459 -2.40 -2.06 7.81
C ASN A 459 -2.26 -3.36 8.63
N GLY A 460 -2.49 -4.51 7.98
CA GLY A 460 -2.29 -5.82 8.58
C GLY A 460 -3.54 -6.55 9.05
N GLY A 461 -3.38 -7.56 9.90
CA GLY A 461 -4.46 -8.46 10.35
C GLY A 461 -4.98 -8.19 11.77
N GLY A 462 -4.73 -7.01 12.34
CA GLY A 462 -5.14 -6.68 13.70
C GLY A 462 -6.53 -6.06 13.80
N LYS A 463 -7.00 -5.86 15.05
CA LYS A 463 -8.28 -5.20 15.31
C LYS A 463 -8.24 -3.71 15.02
N LEU A 464 -9.39 -3.11 14.74
CA LEU A 464 -9.54 -1.67 14.57
C LEU A 464 -9.58 -0.96 15.93
N LEU A 465 -8.79 0.10 16.06
CA LEU A 465 -8.68 0.93 17.27
C LEU A 465 -9.28 2.32 17.08
N GLY A 466 -9.56 2.70 15.84
CA GLY A 466 -10.09 3.99 15.47
C GLY A 466 -10.00 4.27 13.98
N ILE A 467 -9.93 5.56 13.62
CA ILE A 467 -9.90 6.01 12.24
C ILE A 467 -9.11 7.31 12.10
N TYR A 468 -8.40 7.47 11.00
CA TYR A 468 -7.79 8.73 10.58
C TYR A 468 -8.85 9.61 9.89
N ALA A 469 -8.98 10.84 10.33
CA ALA A 469 -9.91 11.82 9.76
C ALA A 469 -9.31 12.55 8.55
N GLU A 470 -8.09 12.25 8.17
CA GLU A 470 -7.40 12.73 6.97
C GLU A 470 -7.43 14.27 6.84
N ASN A 471 -7.06 14.98 7.91
CA ASN A 471 -7.15 16.44 8.01
C ASN A 471 -8.58 17.03 7.84
N ASN A 472 -9.62 16.21 7.92
CA ASN A 472 -11.00 16.64 7.85
C ASN A 472 -11.57 16.85 9.26
N ALA A 473 -11.36 18.01 9.86
CA ALA A 473 -11.80 18.32 11.22
C ALA A 473 -13.32 18.16 11.43
N ALA A 474 -14.12 18.34 10.38
CA ALA A 474 -15.57 18.18 10.46
C ALA A 474 -15.99 16.72 10.69
N MET A 475 -15.13 15.74 10.38
CA MET A 475 -15.39 14.33 10.63
C MET A 475 -15.19 13.92 12.09
N VAL A 476 -14.34 14.61 12.85
CA VAL A 476 -13.99 14.25 14.21
C VAL A 476 -15.21 14.09 15.13
N PRO A 477 -16.15 15.06 15.20
CA PRO A 477 -17.34 14.91 16.05
C PRO A 477 -18.28 13.80 15.56
N ILE A 478 -18.31 13.50 14.25
CA ILE A 478 -19.13 12.44 13.66
C ILE A 478 -18.57 11.07 14.08
N PHE A 479 -17.30 10.84 13.82
CA PHE A 479 -16.64 9.56 14.16
C PHE A 479 -16.63 9.29 15.67
N ASN A 480 -16.39 10.30 16.50
CA ASN A 480 -16.45 10.13 17.95
C ASN A 480 -17.84 9.67 18.43
N GLN A 481 -18.92 10.16 17.80
CA GLN A 481 -20.28 9.71 18.14
C GLN A 481 -20.53 8.28 17.65
N TRP A 482 -20.08 7.91 16.43
CA TRP A 482 -20.23 6.56 15.91
C TRP A 482 -19.45 5.52 16.72
N MET A 483 -18.27 5.90 17.24
CA MET A 483 -17.42 5.03 18.03
C MET A 483 -17.84 4.93 19.49
N ALA A 484 -18.63 5.87 20.00
CA ALA A 484 -19.03 5.86 21.41
C ALA A 484 -19.69 4.55 21.87
N PRO A 485 -20.55 3.85 21.07
CA PRO A 485 -21.09 2.54 21.40
C PRO A 485 -20.12 1.37 21.16
N LEU A 486 -18.91 1.60 20.64
CA LEU A 486 -17.92 0.59 20.26
C LEU A 486 -16.70 0.56 21.19
N LYS A 487 -16.74 1.31 22.30
CA LYS A 487 -15.62 1.40 23.24
C LYS A 487 -15.22 0.06 23.85
N ASP A 488 -16.17 -0.82 24.05
CA ASP A 488 -15.94 -2.19 24.53
C ASP A 488 -15.17 -3.05 23.50
N LEU A 489 -15.18 -2.66 22.25
CA LEU A 489 -14.38 -3.25 21.18
C LEU A 489 -13.00 -2.57 21.01
N SER A 490 -12.63 -1.66 21.88
CA SER A 490 -11.39 -0.85 21.84
C SER A 490 -11.35 0.20 20.72
N VAL A 491 -12.46 0.52 20.08
CA VAL A 491 -12.53 1.53 19.01
C VAL A 491 -12.73 2.90 19.66
N THR A 492 -11.62 3.63 19.87
CA THR A 492 -11.63 4.83 20.73
C THR A 492 -10.93 6.04 20.17
N THR A 493 -10.13 5.89 19.11
CA THR A 493 -9.21 6.93 18.63
C THR A 493 -9.66 7.50 17.29
N VAL A 494 -9.88 8.81 17.24
CA VAL A 494 -9.99 9.58 15.98
C VAL A 494 -8.75 10.44 15.85
N SER A 495 -7.95 10.21 14.82
CA SER A 495 -6.76 11.02 14.55
C SER A 495 -7.04 12.05 13.46
N MET A 496 -6.54 13.28 13.65
CA MET A 496 -6.55 14.30 12.60
C MET A 496 -5.41 14.11 11.58
N ARG A 497 -4.48 13.19 11.85
CA ARG A 497 -3.36 12.93 10.95
C ARG A 497 -3.83 12.31 9.65
N ASN A 498 -3.02 12.43 8.62
CA ASN A 498 -3.13 11.60 7.42
C ASN A 498 -2.49 10.25 7.70
N SER A 499 -3.10 9.22 7.18
CA SER A 499 -2.44 7.96 6.87
C SER A 499 -2.14 7.98 5.37
N GLY A 500 -1.04 7.46 4.94
CA GLY A 500 -0.73 7.49 3.52
C GLY A 500 -0.42 6.11 2.95
N SER A 501 0.00 6.11 1.67
CA SER A 501 0.46 4.94 0.93
C SER A 501 -0.58 3.84 0.79
N THR A 502 -1.83 4.20 0.50
CA THR A 502 -2.87 3.23 0.15
C THR A 502 -4.08 3.90 -0.50
N ASP A 503 -4.97 3.13 -1.06
CA ASP A 503 -6.03 3.47 -2.01
C ASP A 503 -6.97 4.63 -1.63
N HIS A 504 -7.13 4.97 -0.35
CA HIS A 504 -7.96 6.12 0.05
C HIS A 504 -7.37 7.46 -0.40
N GLU A 505 -6.06 7.53 -0.66
CA GLU A 505 -5.40 8.74 -1.16
C GLU A 505 -5.90 9.12 -2.54
N SER A 506 -6.17 8.13 -3.42
CA SER A 506 -6.76 8.37 -4.74
C SER A 506 -8.06 9.19 -4.67
N PHE A 507 -8.89 8.93 -3.66
CA PHE A 507 -10.12 9.67 -3.42
C PHE A 507 -9.84 11.06 -2.84
N ASN A 508 -8.95 11.15 -1.87
CA ASN A 508 -8.56 12.40 -1.23
C ASN A 508 -7.96 13.40 -2.22
N GLU A 509 -7.19 12.93 -3.21
CA GLU A 509 -6.57 13.78 -4.23
C GLU A 509 -7.59 14.57 -5.06
N VAL A 510 -8.77 14.03 -5.27
CA VAL A 510 -9.85 14.70 -5.98
C VAL A 510 -10.90 15.34 -5.05
N GLY A 511 -10.60 15.43 -3.73
CA GLY A 511 -11.48 16.08 -2.75
C GLY A 511 -12.66 15.25 -2.27
N ILE A 512 -12.65 13.94 -2.51
CA ILE A 512 -13.61 12.99 -1.93
C ILE A 512 -13.07 12.56 -0.56
N PRO A 513 -13.92 12.48 0.50
CA PRO A 513 -13.48 11.95 1.79
C PRO A 513 -13.07 10.47 1.67
N GLY A 514 -11.78 10.20 1.69
CA GLY A 514 -11.19 8.87 1.83
C GLY A 514 -10.62 8.73 3.23
N PHE A 515 -10.82 7.59 3.87
CA PHE A 515 -10.40 7.35 5.26
C PHE A 515 -9.71 6.00 5.39
N GLN A 516 -8.67 5.97 6.21
CA GLN A 516 -7.99 4.75 6.64
C GLN A 516 -8.31 4.46 8.10
N PHE A 517 -8.60 3.21 8.44
CA PHE A 517 -8.77 2.82 9.83
C PHE A 517 -7.42 2.74 10.56
N ILE A 518 -7.43 3.06 11.86
CA ILE A 518 -6.29 2.81 12.75
C ILE A 518 -6.37 1.35 13.18
N GLN A 519 -5.45 0.54 12.69
CA GLN A 519 -5.39 -0.89 12.93
C GLN A 519 -4.25 -1.25 13.88
N ASP A 520 -4.45 -2.20 14.78
CA ASP A 520 -3.39 -2.71 15.65
C ASP A 520 -2.35 -3.45 14.80
N PRO A 521 -1.08 -3.04 14.80
CA PRO A 521 -0.10 -3.54 13.83
C PRO A 521 0.25 -5.01 14.03
N ARG A 522 0.11 -5.56 15.25
CA ARG A 522 0.54 -6.93 15.56
C ARG A 522 1.99 -7.18 15.10
N ASP A 523 2.17 -8.00 14.08
CA ASP A 523 3.46 -8.31 13.48
C ASP A 523 3.58 -7.83 12.01
N TYR A 524 2.67 -6.96 11.56
CA TYR A 524 2.67 -6.45 10.20
C TYR A 524 4.01 -5.86 9.81
N GLN A 525 4.46 -4.80 10.50
CA GLN A 525 5.72 -4.13 10.20
C GLN A 525 6.97 -4.99 10.48
N THR A 526 6.89 -5.88 11.46
CA THR A 526 8.05 -6.66 11.91
C THR A 526 8.22 -7.95 11.16
N ARG A 527 7.15 -8.54 10.62
CA ARG A 527 7.16 -9.88 10.03
C ARG A 527 6.47 -9.99 8.70
N SER A 528 5.20 -9.57 8.58
CA SER A 528 4.40 -9.99 7.43
C SER A 528 4.50 -9.04 6.23
N LEU A 529 4.60 -7.73 6.42
CA LEU A 529 4.66 -6.75 5.32
C LEU A 529 5.64 -7.18 4.23
N HIS A 530 5.11 -7.46 3.01
CA HIS A 530 5.86 -7.86 1.80
C HIS A 530 6.79 -9.07 1.97
N SER A 531 6.53 -9.96 2.92
CA SER A 531 7.46 -11.03 3.27
C SER A 531 6.91 -12.44 3.04
N ASN A 532 7.82 -13.43 3.06
CA ASN A 532 7.44 -14.85 3.06
C ASN A 532 6.74 -15.31 4.35
N GLN A 533 6.53 -14.38 5.29
CA GLN A 533 5.75 -14.63 6.51
C GLN A 533 4.32 -14.09 6.40
N ASP A 534 3.95 -13.46 5.30
CA ASP A 534 2.59 -12.97 5.08
C ASP A 534 1.66 -14.10 4.62
N VAL A 535 1.23 -14.89 5.59
CA VAL A 535 0.48 -16.13 5.39
C VAL A 535 -0.73 -16.21 6.34
N TYR A 536 -1.63 -17.13 6.04
CA TYR A 536 -2.89 -17.36 6.80
C TYR A 536 -2.71 -17.40 8.31
N GLU A 537 -1.62 -18.00 8.82
CA GLU A 537 -1.34 -18.16 10.25
C GLU A 537 -1.03 -16.84 10.97
N ARG A 538 -0.84 -15.74 10.24
CA ARG A 538 -0.68 -14.39 10.83
C ARG A 538 -2.00 -13.73 11.17
N LEU A 539 -3.10 -14.26 10.66
CA LEU A 539 -4.42 -13.71 10.92
C LEU A 539 -4.91 -13.99 12.33
N SER A 540 -5.69 -13.07 12.86
CA SER A 540 -6.42 -13.23 14.12
C SER A 540 -7.93 -13.29 13.83
N PRO A 541 -8.58 -14.45 13.96
CA PRO A 541 -10.00 -14.56 13.67
C PRO A 541 -10.88 -13.59 14.47
N SER A 542 -10.53 -13.34 15.74
CA SER A 542 -11.27 -12.41 16.60
C SER A 542 -11.11 -10.95 16.14
N ASP A 543 -9.90 -10.57 15.70
CA ASP A 543 -9.60 -9.21 15.30
C ASP A 543 -10.24 -8.88 13.94
N LEU A 544 -10.18 -9.82 12.98
CA LEU A 544 -10.83 -9.67 11.68
C LEU A 544 -12.37 -9.60 11.80
N LYS A 545 -12.98 -10.40 12.67
CA LYS A 545 -14.42 -10.28 12.97
C LYS A 545 -14.76 -8.91 13.55
N GLN A 546 -13.94 -8.43 14.48
CA GLN A 546 -14.11 -7.10 15.07
C GLN A 546 -13.99 -6.01 14.01
N ALA A 547 -12.99 -6.11 13.12
CA ALA A 547 -12.79 -5.17 12.03
C ALA A 547 -14.01 -5.12 11.09
N ALA A 548 -14.51 -6.28 10.66
CA ALA A 548 -15.69 -6.36 9.78
C ALA A 548 -16.97 -5.78 10.43
N VAL A 549 -17.16 -6.01 11.74
CA VAL A 549 -18.26 -5.41 12.50
C VAL A 549 -18.16 -3.88 12.55
N VAL A 550 -16.97 -3.35 12.83
CA VAL A 550 -16.73 -1.91 12.90
C VAL A 550 -16.93 -1.28 11.53
N GLU A 551 -16.36 -1.84 10.49
CA GLU A 551 -16.47 -1.35 9.13
C GLU A 551 -17.93 -1.36 8.64
N ALA A 552 -18.66 -2.45 8.86
CA ALA A 552 -20.09 -2.55 8.55
C ALA A 552 -20.90 -1.45 9.24
N ILE A 553 -20.58 -1.11 10.49
CA ILE A 553 -21.25 -0.03 11.25
C ILE A 553 -20.93 1.34 10.63
N PHE A 554 -19.68 1.62 10.27
CA PHE A 554 -19.31 2.91 9.67
C PHE A 554 -19.98 3.12 8.31
N VAL A 555 -19.97 2.08 7.48
CA VAL A 555 -20.64 2.08 6.17
C VAL A 555 -22.15 2.23 6.33
N TYR A 556 -22.77 1.48 7.26
CA TYR A 556 -24.18 1.58 7.57
C TYR A 556 -24.56 3.00 7.99
N ASN A 557 -23.84 3.59 8.96
CA ASN A 557 -24.11 4.95 9.43
C ASN A 557 -24.03 5.94 8.28
N THR A 558 -23.00 5.87 7.44
CA THR A 558 -22.84 6.75 6.28
C THR A 558 -24.00 6.60 5.30
N ALA A 559 -24.44 5.37 5.05
CA ALA A 559 -25.54 5.10 4.13
C ALA A 559 -26.90 5.59 4.66
N MET A 560 -27.07 5.64 5.98
CA MET A 560 -28.35 6.00 6.63
C MET A 560 -28.49 7.49 6.99
N ARG A 561 -27.38 8.26 6.99
CA ARG A 561 -27.42 9.70 7.33
C ARG A 561 -28.33 10.50 6.39
N ASP A 562 -28.87 11.63 6.88
CA ASP A 562 -29.58 12.60 6.02
C ASP A 562 -28.58 13.32 5.10
N GLN A 563 -27.48 13.84 5.64
CA GLN A 563 -26.44 14.55 4.90
C GLN A 563 -25.32 13.60 4.46
N MET A 564 -24.66 13.94 3.36
CA MET A 564 -23.37 13.34 3.01
C MET A 564 -22.31 13.66 4.07
N LEU A 565 -21.21 12.92 4.08
CA LEU A 565 -20.05 13.25 4.91
C LEU A 565 -19.47 14.60 4.48
N PRO A 566 -19.07 15.46 5.45
CA PRO A 566 -18.48 16.75 5.12
C PRO A 566 -17.16 16.57 4.35
N ARG A 567 -16.97 17.39 3.34
CA ARG A 567 -15.78 17.37 2.49
C ARG A 567 -14.82 18.50 2.86
N LYS A 568 -13.56 18.23 2.66
CA LYS A 568 -12.53 19.30 2.62
C LYS A 568 -12.79 20.18 1.37
N PRO A 569 -12.36 21.45 1.39
CA PRO A 569 -12.36 22.25 0.16
C PRO A 569 -11.62 21.52 -0.96
N LEU A 570 -12.13 21.65 -2.19
CA LEU A 570 -11.46 21.06 -3.34
C LEU A 570 -10.02 21.57 -3.47
N PRO A 571 -9.10 20.71 -3.90
CA PRO A 571 -7.75 21.13 -4.20
C PRO A 571 -7.72 22.28 -5.19
N VAL A 572 -6.99 23.35 -4.83
CA VAL A 572 -6.80 24.51 -5.70
C VAL A 572 -5.34 24.54 -6.14
N PRO A 573 -5.04 24.38 -7.45
CA PRO A 573 -3.67 24.25 -7.95
C PRO A 573 -2.72 25.36 -7.47
N GLU A 574 -3.22 26.58 -7.39
CA GLU A 574 -2.42 27.73 -6.93
C GLU A 574 -1.96 27.64 -5.47
N LEU A 575 -2.57 26.76 -4.66
CA LEU A 575 -2.14 26.54 -3.28
C LEU A 575 -0.90 25.66 -3.21
N TYR A 576 -0.70 24.76 -4.17
CA TYR A 576 0.49 23.88 -4.21
C TYR A 576 1.79 24.64 -4.40
N ASP A 577 1.81 25.63 -5.29
CA ASP A 577 3.02 26.46 -5.52
C ASP A 577 3.39 27.32 -4.30
N LYS A 578 2.42 27.66 -3.44
CA LYS A 578 2.62 28.55 -2.28
C LYS A 578 2.95 27.80 -0.99
N GLN A 579 2.64 26.55 -0.88
CA GLN A 579 2.96 25.74 0.32
C GLN A 579 4.47 25.51 0.52
N ARG A 580 5.26 25.75 -0.53
CA ARG A 580 6.74 25.68 -0.47
C ARG A 580 7.39 27.00 -0.06
N GLN A 581 6.62 28.03 0.31
CA GLN A 581 7.22 29.25 0.84
C GLN A 581 7.80 28.98 2.22
N PRO A 582 9.02 29.48 2.52
CA PRO A 582 9.61 29.32 3.83
C PRO A 582 8.65 29.81 4.93
N LEU A 583 8.57 29.12 6.04
CA LEU A 583 7.71 29.46 7.20
C LEU A 583 7.76 30.94 7.60
N LYS A 584 8.90 31.61 7.39
CA LYS A 584 9.08 33.05 7.60
C LYS A 584 8.12 33.96 6.79
N ASP A 585 7.63 33.45 5.63
CA ASP A 585 6.74 34.22 4.74
C ASP A 585 5.26 33.95 5.08
N VAL A 586 4.99 32.88 5.82
CA VAL A 586 3.65 32.49 6.30
C VAL A 586 3.39 33.13 7.68
N PHE A 587 4.42 33.28 8.50
CA PHE A 587 4.34 33.88 9.83
C PHE A 587 5.36 35.05 9.93
N PRO A 588 4.98 36.26 9.49
CA PRO A 588 5.84 37.41 9.61
C PRO A 588 6.04 37.79 11.09
N GLY A 589 7.08 37.30 11.70
CA GLY A 589 7.39 37.44 13.13
C GLY A 589 8.06 36.20 13.72
N ALA A 590 8.08 35.07 13.03
CA ALA A 590 8.87 33.91 13.43
C ALA A 590 10.37 34.28 13.28
N LYS A 591 11.08 34.36 14.39
CA LYS A 591 12.54 34.48 14.35
C LYS A 591 13.14 33.15 13.94
N PRO A 592 14.09 33.11 12.99
CA PRO A 592 14.83 31.89 12.70
C PRO A 592 15.57 31.47 13.98
N GLU A 593 15.39 30.19 14.39
CA GLU A 593 16.28 29.64 15.39
C GLU A 593 17.72 29.63 14.84
N GLU A 594 18.62 30.31 15.51
CA GLU A 594 20.05 30.19 15.18
C GLU A 594 20.50 28.74 15.45
N PRO A 595 21.25 28.13 14.51
CA PRO A 595 21.75 26.77 14.73
C PRO A 595 22.70 26.81 15.95
N LYS A 596 22.37 26.03 16.96
CA LYS A 596 23.24 25.79 18.10
C LYS A 596 24.58 25.28 17.58
N LYS A 597 25.63 26.06 17.75
CA LYS A 597 27.01 25.63 17.46
C LYS A 597 27.36 24.40 18.31
N PRO A 598 28.16 23.47 17.76
CA PRO A 598 28.51 22.19 18.39
C PRO A 598 29.24 22.34 19.71
#